data_482500b592e869bc0d35afbebe535a35
#
_entry.id   482500b592e869bc0d35afbebe535a35
#
_cell.length_a   1.000
_cell.length_b   1.000
_cell.length_c   1.000
_cell.angle_alpha   90.00
_cell.angle_beta   90.00
_cell.angle_gamma   90.00
#
_symmetry.space_group_name_H-M   'P 1'
#
loop_
_entity.id
_entity.type
_entity.pdbx_description
1 polymer ?
#
loop_
_entity_poly.entity_id
_entity_poly.type
_entity_poly.pdbx_seq_one_letter_code
_entity_poly.pdbx_strand_id
1 'polypeptide(L)'
;MVVQEPTGAPSVSAGAGGVGAASAEVRLFRRRWVVLLLFSSYSLCNAFQWIQYGSINNIFVRFYGVTAFAIDWLSMSYMITYIPLLFPVAWLLDKKGLRFIALAGSALNAMGAWVKLGSLKPQLFPITVLGQVICALAQVFILGMPSRIASVWFGSREVSTACAIAVFGNQLGIAVGFLVPPVMIPNVEDVEKLTYHISIMYFMTAGVASALFILVIIVFQEKPPNPPSRAQALIQSRPTAEYSYVQSILRLLHNTNFLLLIVTYGLNVGCFYALSTLLNRMVIQHYPGEEVNAGRIGLTIILSGMAGALISGIWLDRTKAYKQTTLAIYIMSLVGMIVYTFTLSLGYLWVVFVTAGMLGFFMTGYLPIGFEFAAELTYPESEGTSSGLLNVSAQIFGIAFTIGQGQIMDHFGTKAGNLFLCSFLFLGAVMTAFIKADLRRQQANLENEQT
;
A
#
# COMPACT_ATOMS: atom_id res chain seq x y z
N MET A 1 6.42 28.03 13.15
CA MET A 1 6.10 28.09 14.57
C MET A 1 6.46 26.76 15.20
N VAL A 2 7.33 26.74 16.17
CA VAL A 2 7.70 25.55 16.91
C VAL A 2 6.73 25.41 18.07
N VAL A 3 6.04 24.28 18.16
CA VAL A 3 5.18 23.98 19.29
C VAL A 3 6.01 23.20 20.30
N GLN A 4 6.17 23.76 21.46
CA GLN A 4 6.80 23.06 22.58
C GLN A 4 5.77 22.18 23.26
N GLU A 5 6.01 20.88 23.30
CA GLU A 5 5.23 20.04 24.21
C GLU A 5 5.64 20.38 25.64
N PRO A 6 4.69 20.50 26.55
CA PRO A 6 5.05 20.71 27.94
C PRO A 6 5.85 19.50 28.42
N THR A 7 7.09 19.70 28.69
CA THR A 7 7.90 18.72 29.40
C THR A 7 7.26 18.55 30.78
N GLY A 8 6.35 17.62 30.87
CA GLY A 8 5.80 17.29 32.17
C GLY A 8 6.91 16.84 33.08
N ALA A 9 7.04 17.53 34.12
CA ALA A 9 7.79 17.23 35.29
C ALA A 9 9.29 17.29 35.26
N PRO A 10 9.71 17.82 36.30
CA PRO A 10 11.07 18.20 36.52
C PRO A 10 11.95 17.01 36.59
N SER A 11 13.05 17.23 36.04
CA SER A 11 14.31 16.68 36.47
C SER A 11 14.23 15.97 37.81
N VAL A 12 13.86 14.76 37.78
CA VAL A 12 14.34 13.89 38.81
C VAL A 12 15.82 13.82 38.58
N SER A 13 16.59 14.10 39.58
CA SER A 13 18.02 13.81 39.62
C SER A 13 18.17 12.31 39.41
N ALA A 14 18.05 11.88 38.17
CA ALA A 14 18.33 10.51 37.83
C ALA A 14 19.82 10.34 37.82
N GLY A 15 20.27 9.21 38.28
CA GLY A 15 21.68 8.83 38.21
C GLY A 15 22.22 9.02 36.80
N ALA A 16 23.49 9.24 36.72
CA ALA A 16 24.24 9.76 35.58
C ALA A 16 24.06 9.06 34.23
N GLY A 17 23.34 7.95 34.13
CA GLY A 17 23.13 7.22 32.87
C GLY A 17 21.88 7.56 32.08
N GLY A 18 20.91 8.31 32.63
CA GLY A 18 19.65 8.65 31.97
C GLY A 18 19.46 10.13 31.69
N VAL A 19 20.38 10.96 32.12
CA VAL A 19 20.24 12.42 32.11
C VAL A 19 20.19 12.99 30.70
N GLY A 20 20.89 12.40 29.73
CA GLY A 20 20.92 12.88 28.37
C GLY A 20 19.60 12.74 27.61
N ALA A 21 18.88 11.64 27.82
CA ALA A 21 17.61 11.40 27.17
C ALA A 21 16.45 12.16 27.83
N ALA A 22 16.47 12.29 29.17
CA ALA A 22 15.44 12.98 29.93
C ALA A 22 15.52 14.51 29.77
N SER A 23 16.70 15.05 29.43
CA SER A 23 16.93 16.48 29.23
C SER A 23 16.80 16.92 27.77
N ALA A 24 16.60 15.99 26.82
CA ALA A 24 16.39 16.33 25.43
C ALA A 24 15.10 17.13 25.27
N GLU A 25 15.25 18.33 24.70
CA GLU A 25 14.10 19.21 24.41
C GLU A 25 13.25 18.59 23.32
N VAL A 26 11.98 18.31 23.61
CA VAL A 26 11.03 17.73 22.68
C VAL A 26 10.34 18.87 21.92
N ARG A 27 10.46 18.88 20.60
CA ARG A 27 9.88 19.90 19.74
C ARG A 27 9.24 19.30 18.51
N LEU A 28 8.13 19.95 18.05
CA LEU A 28 7.47 19.66 16.80
C LEU A 28 7.78 20.77 15.81
N PHE A 29 8.28 20.40 14.63
CA PHE A 29 8.64 21.34 13.57
C PHE A 29 7.59 21.34 12.45
N ARG A 30 7.29 22.49 11.88
CA ARG A 30 6.40 22.59 10.71
C ARG A 30 6.92 21.81 9.51
N ARG A 31 8.22 21.64 9.42
CA ARG A 31 8.88 20.87 8.36
C ARG A 31 8.41 19.40 8.31
N ARG A 32 7.90 18.87 9.43
CA ARG A 32 7.34 17.52 9.47
C ARG A 32 6.23 17.31 8.45
N TRP A 33 5.36 18.31 8.29
CA TRP A 33 4.28 18.26 7.31
C TRP A 33 4.80 18.27 5.87
N VAL A 34 5.84 19.05 5.60
CA VAL A 34 6.47 19.11 4.28
C VAL A 34 7.11 17.76 3.94
N VAL A 35 7.82 17.15 4.87
CA VAL A 35 8.42 15.83 4.72
C VAL A 35 7.34 14.77 4.45
N LEU A 36 6.26 14.80 5.20
CA LEU A 36 5.15 13.86 5.04
C LEU A 36 4.46 14.02 3.68
N LEU A 37 4.15 15.25 3.28
CA LEU A 37 3.52 15.53 1.99
C LEU A 37 4.42 15.15 0.82
N LEU A 38 5.71 15.39 0.95
CA LEU A 38 6.70 15.02 -0.06
C LEU A 38 6.77 13.50 -0.23
N PHE A 39 6.80 12.76 0.88
CA PHE A 39 6.75 11.30 0.86
C PHE A 39 5.45 10.81 0.22
N SER A 40 4.32 11.35 0.66
CA SER A 40 3.00 10.97 0.12
C SER A 40 2.94 11.23 -1.40
N SER A 41 3.55 12.32 -1.87
CA SER A 41 3.56 12.68 -3.28
C SER A 41 4.38 11.71 -4.13
N TYR A 42 5.59 11.35 -3.72
CA TYR A 42 6.34 10.40 -4.54
C TYR A 42 5.82 8.96 -4.38
N SER A 43 5.22 8.62 -3.26
CA SER A 43 4.48 7.36 -3.10
C SER A 43 3.27 7.30 -4.04
N LEU A 44 2.52 8.38 -4.16
CA LEU A 44 1.43 8.54 -5.12
C LEU A 44 1.91 8.32 -6.55
N CYS A 45 3.01 8.96 -6.93
CA CYS A 45 3.59 8.82 -8.26
C CYS A 45 4.01 7.36 -8.55
N ASN A 46 4.59 6.68 -7.59
CA ASN A 46 4.98 5.27 -7.72
C ASN A 46 3.76 4.35 -7.88
N ALA A 47 2.72 4.57 -7.09
CA ALA A 47 1.47 3.80 -7.18
C ALA A 47 0.74 4.05 -8.51
N PHE A 48 0.78 5.28 -9.02
CA PHE A 48 0.27 5.61 -10.35
C PHE A 48 0.97 4.77 -11.42
N GLN A 49 2.30 4.66 -11.36
CA GLN A 49 3.07 3.87 -12.31
C GLN A 49 2.76 2.37 -12.23
N TRP A 50 2.35 1.89 -11.06
CA TRP A 50 1.94 0.49 -10.89
C TRP A 50 0.70 0.16 -11.71
N ILE A 51 -0.33 0.99 -11.62
CA ILE A 51 -1.64 0.67 -12.19
C ILE A 51 -1.86 1.24 -13.60
N GLN A 52 -1.01 2.14 -14.08
CA GLN A 52 -1.22 2.81 -15.36
C GLN A 52 -1.34 1.85 -16.54
N TYR A 53 -0.66 0.72 -16.50
CA TYR A 53 -0.75 -0.30 -17.56
C TYR A 53 -2.03 -1.12 -17.44
N GLY A 54 -2.40 -1.52 -16.23
CA GLY A 54 -3.59 -2.31 -15.98
C GLY A 54 -4.88 -1.55 -16.25
N SER A 55 -4.91 -0.25 -16.00
CA SER A 55 -6.10 0.57 -16.19
C SER A 55 -6.48 0.77 -17.66
N ILE A 56 -5.55 0.62 -18.58
CA ILE A 56 -5.76 0.64 -20.03
C ILE A 56 -5.10 -0.56 -20.72
N ASN A 57 -5.25 -1.73 -20.14
CA ASN A 57 -4.63 -2.97 -20.61
C ASN A 57 -4.88 -3.21 -22.10
N ASN A 58 -6.12 -3.08 -22.57
CA ASN A 58 -6.50 -3.29 -23.96
C ASN A 58 -5.78 -2.34 -24.93
N ILE A 59 -5.50 -1.12 -24.53
CA ILE A 59 -4.78 -0.13 -25.34
C ILE A 59 -3.31 -0.50 -25.46
N PHE A 60 -2.67 -0.88 -24.35
CA PHE A 60 -1.26 -1.30 -24.37
C PHE A 60 -1.05 -2.64 -25.07
N VAL A 61 -2.01 -3.57 -25.00
CA VAL A 61 -1.99 -4.80 -25.78
C VAL A 61 -1.90 -4.50 -27.27
N ARG A 62 -2.72 -3.56 -27.75
CA ARG A 62 -2.71 -3.13 -29.14
C ARG A 62 -1.40 -2.42 -29.51
N PHE A 63 -0.94 -1.52 -28.64
CA PHE A 63 0.25 -0.70 -28.91
C PHE A 63 1.53 -1.54 -29.02
N TYR A 64 1.77 -2.42 -28.06
CA TYR A 64 2.98 -3.25 -28.05
C TYR A 64 2.84 -4.57 -28.83
N GLY A 65 1.62 -4.91 -29.24
CA GLY A 65 1.39 -6.18 -29.95
C GLY A 65 1.66 -7.42 -29.11
N VAL A 66 1.41 -7.34 -27.80
CA VAL A 66 1.63 -8.42 -26.83
C VAL A 66 0.29 -8.93 -26.28
N THR A 67 0.31 -10.05 -25.55
CA THR A 67 -0.89 -10.58 -24.91
C THR A 67 -1.31 -9.76 -23.71
N ALA A 68 -2.59 -9.84 -23.33
CA ALA A 68 -3.07 -9.21 -22.10
C ALA A 68 -2.34 -9.72 -20.85
N PHE A 69 -1.94 -11.00 -20.86
CA PHE A 69 -1.15 -11.58 -19.79
C PHE A 69 0.22 -10.92 -19.66
N ALA A 70 0.87 -10.59 -20.79
CA ALA A 70 2.15 -9.88 -20.76
C ALA A 70 2.02 -8.47 -20.12
N ILE A 71 0.93 -7.76 -20.37
CA ILE A 71 0.65 -6.49 -19.72
C ILE A 71 0.35 -6.68 -18.23
N ASP A 72 -0.36 -7.74 -17.86
CA ASP A 72 -0.62 -8.05 -16.44
C ASP A 72 0.70 -8.26 -15.66
N TRP A 73 1.74 -8.81 -16.31
CA TRP A 73 3.05 -8.95 -15.69
C TRP A 73 3.71 -7.62 -15.34
N LEU A 74 3.34 -6.53 -15.98
CA LEU A 74 3.82 -5.20 -15.58
C LEU A 74 3.33 -4.83 -14.18
N SER A 75 2.10 -5.19 -13.85
CA SER A 75 1.58 -5.03 -12.50
C SER A 75 2.17 -6.04 -11.53
N MET A 76 2.25 -7.31 -11.94
CA MET A 76 2.79 -8.38 -11.10
C MET A 76 4.29 -8.23 -10.82
N SER A 77 5.03 -7.47 -11.63
CA SER A 77 6.45 -7.19 -11.38
C SER A 77 6.67 -6.46 -10.06
N TYR A 78 5.75 -5.58 -9.67
CA TYR A 78 5.78 -4.93 -8.35
C TYR A 78 5.62 -5.96 -7.23
N MET A 79 4.74 -6.91 -7.41
CA MET A 79 4.47 -7.94 -6.42
C MET A 79 5.68 -8.87 -6.24
N ILE A 80 6.20 -9.39 -7.34
CA ILE A 80 7.31 -10.36 -7.29
C ILE A 80 8.61 -9.72 -6.79
N THR A 81 8.85 -8.46 -7.13
CA THR A 81 10.05 -7.74 -6.68
C THR A 81 10.03 -7.46 -5.18
N TYR A 82 8.86 -7.20 -4.62
CA TYR A 82 8.71 -6.90 -3.20
C TYR A 82 9.11 -8.07 -2.31
N ILE A 83 8.74 -9.29 -2.70
CA ILE A 83 8.87 -10.49 -1.84
C ILE A 83 10.32 -10.71 -1.37
N PRO A 84 11.33 -10.85 -2.28
CA PRO A 84 12.69 -11.12 -1.83
C PRO A 84 13.42 -9.89 -1.30
N LEU A 85 13.03 -8.69 -1.72
CA LEU A 85 13.79 -7.46 -1.44
C LEU A 85 13.32 -6.71 -0.20
N LEU A 86 12.18 -7.11 0.39
CA LEU A 86 11.69 -6.50 1.63
C LEU A 86 12.74 -6.57 2.74
N PHE A 87 13.36 -7.73 2.94
CA PHE A 87 14.28 -7.95 4.05
C PHE A 87 15.57 -7.13 3.93
N PRO A 88 16.27 -7.12 2.77
CA PRO A 88 17.44 -6.23 2.60
C PRO A 88 17.09 -4.75 2.74
N VAL A 89 15.95 -4.31 2.23
CA VAL A 89 15.54 -2.89 2.31
C VAL A 89 15.19 -2.50 3.73
N ALA A 90 14.50 -3.36 4.48
CA ALA A 90 14.23 -3.11 5.90
C ALA A 90 15.52 -2.98 6.71
N TRP A 91 16.50 -3.83 6.44
CA TRP A 91 17.83 -3.75 7.04
C TRP A 91 18.52 -2.43 6.68
N LEU A 92 18.44 -1.99 5.41
CA LEU A 92 19.01 -0.72 4.99
C LEU A 92 18.34 0.48 5.67
N LEU A 93 17.04 0.44 5.88
CA LEU A 93 16.31 1.48 6.59
C LEU A 93 16.83 1.63 8.03
N ASP A 94 17.02 0.52 8.72
CA ASP A 94 17.55 0.55 10.09
C ASP A 94 19.00 1.04 10.14
N LYS A 95 19.81 0.68 9.15
CA LYS A 95 21.25 0.98 9.14
C LYS A 95 21.59 2.35 8.56
N LYS A 96 20.90 2.77 7.46
CA LYS A 96 21.24 3.99 6.72
C LYS A 96 20.30 5.16 7.01
N GLY A 97 19.13 4.90 7.61
CA GLY A 97 18.18 5.93 7.99
C GLY A 97 17.21 6.35 6.90
N LEU A 98 16.29 7.25 7.27
CA LEU A 98 15.18 7.68 6.41
C LEU A 98 15.63 8.42 5.15
N ARG A 99 16.62 9.31 5.27
CA ARG A 99 17.04 10.12 4.14
C ARG A 99 17.59 9.26 3.00
N PHE A 100 18.41 8.27 3.32
CA PHE A 100 18.97 7.36 2.32
C PHE A 100 17.86 6.59 1.60
N ILE A 101 16.91 6.06 2.35
CA ILE A 101 15.79 5.29 1.79
C ILE A 101 14.88 6.18 0.95
N ALA A 102 14.60 7.41 1.40
CA ALA A 102 13.82 8.37 0.62
C ALA A 102 14.51 8.75 -0.69
N LEU A 103 15.81 9.01 -0.66
CA LEU A 103 16.60 9.32 -1.85
C LEU A 103 16.62 8.14 -2.80
N ALA A 104 16.84 6.93 -2.32
CA ALA A 104 16.85 5.72 -3.14
C ALA A 104 15.49 5.46 -3.78
N GLY A 105 14.41 5.55 -3.01
CA GLY A 105 13.05 5.33 -3.52
C GLY A 105 12.65 6.34 -4.57
N SER A 106 12.84 7.64 -4.31
CA SER A 106 12.49 8.69 -5.26
C SER A 106 13.38 8.68 -6.50
N ALA A 107 14.67 8.38 -6.34
CA ALA A 107 15.61 8.27 -7.47
C ALA A 107 15.23 7.09 -8.38
N LEU A 108 14.94 5.93 -7.82
CA LEU A 108 14.53 4.77 -8.61
C LEU A 108 13.20 4.99 -9.30
N ASN A 109 12.26 5.64 -8.63
CA ASN A 109 10.97 5.98 -9.23
C ASN A 109 11.14 6.91 -10.44
N ALA A 110 11.96 7.95 -10.31
CA ALA A 110 12.29 8.86 -11.42
C ALA A 110 13.02 8.13 -12.55
N MET A 111 14.02 7.33 -12.23
CA MET A 111 14.78 6.56 -13.22
C MET A 111 13.90 5.61 -13.99
N GLY A 112 13.01 4.88 -13.33
CA GLY A 112 12.04 3.99 -13.98
C GLY A 112 11.13 4.74 -14.93
N ALA A 113 10.63 5.91 -14.51
CA ALA A 113 9.79 6.76 -15.37
C ALA A 113 10.52 7.22 -16.62
N TRP A 114 11.79 7.62 -16.52
CA TRP A 114 12.60 8.02 -17.68
C TRP A 114 12.94 6.84 -18.59
N VAL A 115 13.22 5.66 -18.04
CA VAL A 115 13.47 4.45 -18.85
C VAL A 115 12.25 4.11 -19.70
N LYS A 116 11.04 4.28 -19.17
CA LYS A 116 9.81 4.02 -19.93
C LYS A 116 9.66 4.92 -21.15
N LEU A 117 10.22 6.14 -21.13
CA LEU A 117 10.23 7.02 -22.30
C LEU A 117 10.98 6.43 -23.48
N GLY A 118 11.97 5.57 -23.24
CA GLY A 118 12.67 4.85 -24.29
C GLY A 118 11.85 3.75 -24.95
N SER A 119 10.67 3.42 -24.43
CA SER A 119 9.82 2.33 -24.91
C SER A 119 8.64 2.78 -25.78
N LEU A 120 8.70 3.99 -26.35
CA LEU A 120 7.60 4.59 -27.13
C LEU A 120 7.43 3.99 -28.54
N LYS A 121 8.09 2.91 -28.87
CA LYS A 121 7.91 2.15 -30.11
C LYS A 121 7.32 0.78 -29.82
N PRO A 122 6.45 0.27 -30.69
CA PRO A 122 5.79 -1.05 -30.45
C PRO A 122 6.75 -2.21 -30.22
N GLN A 123 7.93 -2.21 -30.82
CA GLN A 123 8.93 -3.26 -30.68
C GLN A 123 9.78 -3.17 -29.40
N LEU A 124 9.60 -2.12 -28.59
CA LEU A 124 10.43 -1.84 -27.41
C LEU A 124 9.74 -2.21 -26.09
N PHE A 125 8.85 -3.20 -26.12
CA PHE A 125 8.19 -3.71 -24.90
C PHE A 125 9.18 -4.10 -23.78
N PRO A 126 10.33 -4.77 -24.06
CA PRO A 126 11.29 -5.09 -23.00
C PRO A 126 11.81 -3.87 -22.23
N ILE A 127 11.90 -2.70 -22.85
CA ILE A 127 12.35 -1.47 -22.19
C ILE A 127 11.29 -0.99 -21.18
N THR A 128 10.02 -1.09 -21.53
CA THR A 128 8.95 -0.74 -20.59
C THR A 128 8.90 -1.73 -19.40
N VAL A 129 9.19 -3.00 -19.64
CA VAL A 129 9.33 -4.00 -18.57
C VAL A 129 10.49 -3.62 -17.64
N LEU A 130 11.63 -3.23 -18.18
CA LEU A 130 12.78 -2.79 -17.39
C LEU A 130 12.42 -1.57 -16.53
N GLY A 131 11.77 -0.57 -17.13
CA GLY A 131 11.31 0.61 -16.41
C GLY A 131 10.35 0.27 -15.27
N GLN A 132 9.44 -0.67 -15.51
CA GLN A 132 8.49 -1.12 -14.51
C GLN A 132 9.17 -1.88 -13.36
N VAL A 133 10.17 -2.69 -13.66
CA VAL A 133 10.97 -3.38 -12.63
C VAL A 133 11.73 -2.37 -11.76
N ILE A 134 12.29 -1.32 -12.36
CA ILE A 134 12.95 -0.24 -11.61
C ILE A 134 11.96 0.47 -10.68
N CYS A 135 10.75 0.76 -11.15
CA CYS A 135 9.69 1.32 -10.31
C CYS A 135 9.26 0.36 -9.20
N ALA A 136 9.28 -0.93 -9.47
CA ALA A 136 9.00 -1.96 -8.46
C ALA A 136 10.05 -1.98 -7.36
N LEU A 137 11.33 -1.79 -7.70
CA LEU A 137 12.39 -1.59 -6.71
C LEU A 137 12.12 -0.36 -5.84
N ALA A 138 11.70 0.75 -6.46
CA ALA A 138 11.30 1.95 -5.73
C ALA A 138 10.17 1.67 -4.74
N GLN A 139 9.19 0.87 -5.12
CA GLN A 139 8.08 0.49 -4.24
C GLN A 139 8.57 -0.19 -2.96
N VAL A 140 9.56 -1.06 -3.05
CA VAL A 140 10.11 -1.76 -1.87
C VAL A 140 10.66 -0.74 -0.87
N PHE A 141 11.32 0.32 -1.35
CA PHE A 141 11.83 1.40 -0.48
C PHE A 141 10.71 2.27 0.08
N ILE A 142 9.57 2.37 -0.59
CA ILE A 142 8.46 3.23 -0.20
C ILE A 142 7.55 2.60 0.86
N LEU A 143 7.20 1.32 0.69
CA LEU A 143 6.17 0.69 1.52
C LEU A 143 6.55 0.53 3.00
N GLY A 144 7.83 0.55 3.33
CA GLY A 144 8.30 0.41 4.71
C GLY A 144 8.47 1.73 5.47
N MET A 145 8.22 2.87 4.81
CA MET A 145 8.55 4.18 5.39
C MET A 145 7.44 4.85 6.24
N PRO A 146 6.13 4.63 6.01
CA PRO A 146 5.12 5.46 6.66
C PRO A 146 5.20 5.50 8.18
N SER A 147 5.33 4.36 8.82
CA SER A 147 5.42 4.27 10.28
C SER A 147 6.71 4.90 10.80
N ARG A 148 7.81 4.75 10.08
CA ARG A 148 9.12 5.31 10.47
C ARG A 148 9.11 6.84 10.38
N ILE A 149 8.56 7.40 9.30
CA ILE A 149 8.40 8.86 9.16
C ILE A 149 7.53 9.41 10.29
N ALA A 150 6.42 8.74 10.57
CA ALA A 150 5.52 9.15 11.62
C ALA A 150 6.21 9.17 12.99
N SER A 151 6.97 8.13 13.32
CA SER A 151 7.65 8.05 14.62
C SER A 151 8.82 9.01 14.75
N VAL A 152 9.57 9.28 13.68
CA VAL A 152 10.77 10.13 13.70
C VAL A 152 10.41 11.62 13.70
N TRP A 153 9.34 12.03 13.00
CA TRP A 153 9.01 13.45 12.79
C TRP A 153 7.80 13.93 13.59
N PHE A 154 6.90 13.05 14.02
CA PHE A 154 5.62 13.43 14.63
C PHE A 154 5.57 13.04 16.10
N GLY A 155 4.88 13.87 16.89
CA GLY A 155 4.63 13.59 18.30
C GLY A 155 3.58 12.49 18.49
N SER A 156 3.49 12.00 19.73
CA SER A 156 2.61 10.87 20.08
C SER A 156 1.14 11.07 19.74
N ARG A 157 0.67 12.33 19.71
CA ARG A 157 -0.73 12.68 19.37
C ARG A 157 -1.01 12.62 17.88
N GLU A 158 0.01 12.75 17.04
CA GLU A 158 -0.12 12.91 15.59
C GLU A 158 0.37 11.68 14.81
N VAL A 159 1.02 10.72 15.47
CA VAL A 159 1.67 9.57 14.81
C VAL A 159 0.68 8.78 13.94
N SER A 160 -0.50 8.46 14.47
CA SER A 160 -1.53 7.71 13.73
C SER A 160 -2.04 8.48 12.51
N THR A 161 -2.27 9.78 12.66
CA THR A 161 -2.70 10.68 11.57
C THR A 161 -1.64 10.77 10.48
N ALA A 162 -0.37 10.92 10.85
CA ALA A 162 0.74 10.99 9.92
C ALA A 162 0.91 9.69 9.14
N CYS A 163 0.84 8.57 9.82
CA CYS A 163 0.90 7.24 9.19
C CYS A 163 -0.26 7.03 8.21
N ALA A 164 -1.47 7.42 8.59
CA ALA A 164 -2.65 7.34 7.74
C ALA A 164 -2.50 8.20 6.48
N ILE A 165 -2.02 9.43 6.60
CA ILE A 165 -1.79 10.31 5.45
C ILE A 165 -0.77 9.70 4.49
N ALA A 166 0.31 9.14 5.01
CA ALA A 166 1.33 8.49 4.19
C ALA A 166 0.77 7.29 3.42
N VAL A 167 -0.04 6.46 4.07
CA VAL A 167 -0.69 5.30 3.43
C VAL A 167 -1.74 5.76 2.41
N PHE A 168 -2.54 6.77 2.74
CA PHE A 168 -3.55 7.30 1.82
C PHE A 168 -2.93 7.94 0.57
N GLY A 169 -1.73 8.49 0.65
CA GLY A 169 -1.00 8.98 -0.52
C GLY A 169 -0.81 7.87 -1.57
N ASN A 170 -0.43 6.68 -1.13
CA ASN A 170 -0.31 5.51 -2.00
C ASN A 170 -1.66 5.11 -2.61
N GLN A 171 -2.71 5.02 -1.79
CA GLN A 171 -4.07 4.68 -2.26
C GLN A 171 -4.59 5.70 -3.27
N LEU A 172 -4.38 6.98 -3.01
CA LEU A 172 -4.77 8.04 -3.92
C LEU A 172 -4.02 7.93 -5.25
N GLY A 173 -2.76 7.51 -5.24
CA GLY A 173 -1.99 7.21 -6.45
C GLY A 173 -2.63 6.13 -7.30
N ILE A 174 -3.13 5.06 -6.69
CA ILE A 174 -3.86 4.01 -7.38
C ILE A 174 -5.16 4.56 -7.99
N ALA A 175 -5.90 5.38 -7.23
CA ALA A 175 -7.12 6.02 -7.71
C ALA A 175 -6.86 6.91 -8.94
N VAL A 176 -5.83 7.75 -8.89
CA VAL A 176 -5.42 8.60 -10.02
C VAL A 176 -4.97 7.76 -11.21
N GLY A 177 -4.28 6.65 -10.95
CA GLY A 177 -3.86 5.70 -11.99
C GLY A 177 -5.01 4.99 -12.68
N PHE A 178 -6.15 4.84 -12.03
CA PHE A 178 -7.37 4.36 -12.68
C PHE A 178 -8.07 5.43 -13.51
N LEU A 179 -8.02 6.69 -13.06
CA LEU A 179 -8.76 7.78 -13.70
C LEU A 179 -8.01 8.38 -14.88
N VAL A 180 -6.75 8.76 -14.70
CA VAL A 180 -5.99 9.59 -15.64
C VAL A 180 -5.63 8.87 -16.93
N PRO A 181 -5.07 7.65 -16.94
CA PRO A 181 -4.68 7.00 -18.21
C PRO A 181 -5.85 6.84 -19.21
N PRO A 182 -7.04 6.36 -18.82
CA PRO A 182 -8.14 6.24 -19.76
C PRO A 182 -8.62 7.59 -20.33
N VAL A 183 -8.54 8.66 -19.54
CA VAL A 183 -8.93 10.01 -19.97
C VAL A 183 -7.91 10.59 -20.93
N MET A 184 -6.62 10.39 -20.67
CA MET A 184 -5.52 10.98 -21.48
C MET A 184 -5.28 10.20 -22.77
N ILE A 185 -5.47 8.89 -22.76
CA ILE A 185 -5.11 8.03 -23.87
C ILE A 185 -6.39 7.46 -24.49
N PRO A 186 -6.85 8.01 -25.64
CA PRO A 186 -8.03 7.49 -26.32
C PRO A 186 -7.72 6.15 -26.99
N ASN A 187 -8.75 5.31 -27.12
CA ASN A 187 -8.63 4.05 -27.83
C ASN A 187 -8.70 4.30 -29.35
N VAL A 188 -7.59 4.64 -29.96
CA VAL A 188 -7.46 4.89 -31.39
C VAL A 188 -6.60 3.81 -32.05
N GLU A 189 -6.89 3.50 -33.32
CA GLU A 189 -6.17 2.47 -34.08
C GLU A 189 -4.83 2.99 -34.65
N ASP A 190 -4.71 4.30 -34.84
CA ASP A 190 -3.49 4.91 -35.37
C ASP A 190 -2.38 4.86 -34.34
N VAL A 191 -1.33 4.09 -34.66
CA VAL A 191 -0.16 3.91 -33.77
C VAL A 191 0.57 5.24 -33.51
N GLU A 192 0.65 6.14 -34.48
CA GLU A 192 1.33 7.44 -34.28
C GLU A 192 0.59 8.33 -33.29
N LYS A 193 -0.76 8.40 -33.39
CA LYS A 193 -1.58 9.14 -32.43
C LYS A 193 -1.48 8.52 -31.04
N LEU A 194 -1.52 7.19 -30.97
CA LEU A 194 -1.41 6.47 -29.72
C LEU A 194 -0.04 6.71 -29.08
N THR A 195 1.03 6.68 -29.86
CA THR A 195 2.39 7.02 -29.40
C THR A 195 2.45 8.43 -28.82
N TYR A 196 1.82 9.40 -29.49
CA TYR A 196 1.76 10.78 -29.03
C TYR A 196 1.10 10.89 -27.66
N HIS A 197 -0.06 10.27 -27.47
CA HIS A 197 -0.78 10.34 -26.20
C HIS A 197 -0.05 9.59 -25.06
N ILE A 198 0.52 8.44 -25.35
CA ILE A 198 1.32 7.70 -24.38
C ILE A 198 2.55 8.48 -23.99
N SER A 199 3.21 9.16 -24.95
CA SER A 199 4.38 9.99 -24.68
C SER A 199 4.07 11.14 -23.73
N ILE A 200 2.91 11.79 -23.89
CA ILE A 200 2.48 12.86 -22.98
C ILE A 200 2.37 12.32 -21.54
N MET A 201 1.71 11.17 -21.37
CA MET A 201 1.57 10.55 -20.04
C MET A 201 2.93 10.22 -19.44
N TYR A 202 3.82 9.62 -20.21
CA TYR A 202 5.17 9.26 -19.73
C TYR A 202 6.02 10.48 -19.40
N PHE A 203 5.97 11.54 -20.22
CA PHE A 203 6.67 12.78 -19.93
C PHE A 203 6.15 13.47 -18.68
N MET A 204 4.84 13.52 -18.49
CA MET A 204 4.25 14.08 -17.27
C MET A 204 4.70 13.30 -16.04
N THR A 205 4.63 11.98 -16.09
CA THR A 205 5.05 11.12 -14.98
C THR A 205 6.53 11.27 -14.66
N ALA A 206 7.38 11.28 -15.69
CA ALA A 206 8.83 11.47 -15.53
C ALA A 206 9.14 12.86 -14.98
N GLY A 207 8.46 13.89 -15.45
CA GLY A 207 8.65 15.26 -14.97
C GLY A 207 8.27 15.41 -13.49
N VAL A 208 7.12 14.87 -13.10
CA VAL A 208 6.67 14.90 -11.72
C VAL A 208 7.63 14.09 -10.82
N ALA A 209 8.01 12.89 -11.23
CA ALA A 209 8.94 12.06 -10.47
C ALA A 209 10.31 12.74 -10.29
N SER A 210 10.83 13.38 -11.33
CA SER A 210 12.10 14.11 -11.26
C SER A 210 12.02 15.33 -10.36
N ALA A 211 10.93 16.11 -10.44
CA ALA A 211 10.70 17.26 -9.57
C ALA A 211 10.63 16.82 -8.10
N LEU A 212 9.93 15.74 -7.82
CA LEU A 212 9.82 15.18 -6.47
C LEU A 212 11.17 14.67 -5.96
N PHE A 213 11.98 14.05 -6.80
CA PHE A 213 13.33 13.63 -6.44
C PHE A 213 14.21 14.82 -6.07
N ILE A 214 14.18 15.89 -6.86
CA ILE A 214 14.93 17.13 -6.56
C ILE A 214 14.47 17.71 -5.21
N LEU A 215 13.17 17.75 -4.96
CA LEU A 215 12.63 18.22 -3.68
C LEU A 215 13.08 17.34 -2.50
N VAL A 216 13.17 16.03 -2.70
CA VAL A 216 13.70 15.12 -1.67
C VAL A 216 15.15 15.43 -1.34
N ILE A 217 15.98 15.70 -2.35
CA ILE A 217 17.39 16.09 -2.14
C ILE A 217 17.48 17.36 -1.30
N ILE A 218 16.65 18.36 -1.61
CA ILE A 218 16.72 19.68 -1.00
C ILE A 218 16.09 19.71 0.39
N VAL A 219 14.93 19.08 0.57
CA VAL A 219 14.04 19.31 1.71
C VAL A 219 14.04 18.16 2.69
N PHE A 220 14.16 16.91 2.23
CA PHE A 220 14.02 15.74 3.09
C PHE A 220 15.24 15.60 4.01
N GLN A 221 15.01 15.69 5.31
CA GLN A 221 16.03 15.47 6.34
C GLN A 221 15.80 14.13 7.03
N GLU A 222 16.88 13.52 7.50
CA GLU A 222 16.85 12.21 8.16
C GLU A 222 16.03 12.24 9.45
N LYS A 223 16.20 13.31 10.24
CA LYS A 223 15.52 13.50 11.52
C LYS A 223 15.43 14.99 11.82
N PRO A 224 14.45 15.41 12.65
CA PRO A 224 14.42 16.79 13.11
C PRO A 224 15.59 17.07 14.06
N PRO A 225 16.00 18.34 14.23
CA PRO A 225 17.07 18.69 15.17
C PRO A 225 16.80 18.23 16.59
N ASN A 226 15.53 18.22 17.01
CA ASN A 226 15.11 17.75 18.34
C ASN A 226 14.09 16.61 18.18
N PRO A 227 14.11 15.59 19.08
CA PRO A 227 13.13 14.51 19.04
C PRO A 227 11.70 15.02 19.16
N PRO A 228 10.71 14.47 18.43
CA PRO A 228 9.31 14.89 18.50
C PRO A 228 8.55 14.35 19.71
N SER A 229 9.09 13.34 20.41
CA SER A 229 8.50 12.71 21.58
C SER A 229 9.56 12.13 22.50
N ARG A 230 9.19 11.88 23.76
CA ARG A 230 10.08 11.21 24.71
C ARG A 230 10.43 9.79 24.30
N ALA A 231 9.47 9.06 23.73
CA ALA A 231 9.69 7.72 23.24
C ALA A 231 10.78 7.70 22.15
N GLN A 232 10.74 8.67 21.25
CA GLN A 232 11.74 8.81 20.19
C GLN A 232 13.10 9.24 20.74
N ALA A 233 13.12 10.13 21.75
CA ALA A 233 14.35 10.54 22.44
C ALA A 233 15.03 9.34 23.10
N LEU A 234 14.28 8.46 23.75
CA LEU A 234 14.80 7.24 24.36
C LEU A 234 15.36 6.28 23.30
N ILE A 235 14.68 6.11 22.17
CA ILE A 235 15.14 5.26 21.07
C ILE A 235 16.44 5.79 20.48
N GLN A 236 16.55 7.09 20.27
CA GLN A 236 17.77 7.71 19.72
C GLN A 236 18.96 7.67 20.69
N SER A 237 18.72 7.65 22.00
CA SER A 237 19.75 7.58 23.00
C SER A 237 20.21 6.17 23.34
N ARG A 238 19.43 5.15 22.96
CA ARG A 238 19.84 3.76 23.18
C ARG A 238 21.03 3.41 22.31
N PRO A 239 22.06 2.75 22.88
CA PRO A 239 23.05 2.09 22.04
C PRO A 239 22.30 1.12 21.14
N THR A 240 22.71 1.04 19.87
CA THR A 240 22.15 0.11 18.90
C THR A 240 22.23 -1.31 19.44
N ALA A 241 21.24 -1.70 20.24
CA ALA A 241 21.02 -3.09 20.55
C ALA A 241 20.68 -3.76 19.23
N GLU A 242 21.44 -4.76 18.84
CA GLU A 242 21.19 -5.53 17.65
C GLU A 242 19.79 -6.13 17.75
N TYR A 243 18.82 -5.45 17.11
CA TYR A 243 17.50 -6.03 16.88
C TYR A 243 17.69 -7.16 15.88
N SER A 244 17.63 -8.40 16.36
CA SER A 244 17.75 -9.55 15.49
C SER A 244 16.44 -9.71 14.73
N TYR A 245 16.43 -9.23 13.50
CA TYR A 245 15.29 -9.33 12.58
C TYR A 245 14.86 -10.79 12.40
N VAL A 246 15.85 -11.69 12.27
CA VAL A 246 15.60 -13.13 12.08
C VAL A 246 14.91 -13.73 13.30
N GLN A 247 15.33 -13.40 14.51
CA GLN A 247 14.71 -13.91 15.73
C GLN A 247 13.28 -13.39 15.90
N SER A 248 13.03 -12.12 15.57
CA SER A 248 11.71 -11.54 15.60
C SER A 248 10.77 -12.27 14.63
N ILE A 249 11.22 -12.52 13.40
CA ILE A 249 10.44 -13.26 12.41
C ILE A 249 10.14 -14.68 12.90
N LEU A 250 11.12 -15.36 13.48
CA LEU A 250 10.92 -16.71 14.02
C LEU A 250 9.88 -16.73 15.14
N ARG A 251 9.92 -15.75 16.06
CA ARG A 251 8.91 -15.62 17.11
C ARG A 251 7.52 -15.39 16.55
N LEU A 252 7.40 -14.53 15.54
CA LEU A 252 6.14 -14.26 14.86
C LEU A 252 5.58 -15.50 14.18
N LEU A 253 6.43 -16.32 13.55
CA LEU A 253 6.02 -17.55 12.89
C LEU A 253 5.55 -18.63 13.88
N HIS A 254 5.89 -18.53 15.16
CA HIS A 254 5.37 -19.42 16.19
C HIS A 254 4.02 -18.98 16.77
N ASN A 255 3.54 -17.78 16.42
CA ASN A 255 2.24 -17.29 16.86
C ASN A 255 1.14 -17.78 15.90
N THR A 256 0.37 -18.78 16.32
CA THR A 256 -0.65 -19.41 15.48
C THR A 256 -1.74 -18.41 15.03
N ASN A 257 -2.17 -17.51 15.91
CA ASN A 257 -3.15 -16.48 15.54
C ASN A 257 -2.61 -15.54 14.48
N PHE A 258 -1.35 -15.16 14.60
CA PHE A 258 -0.70 -14.32 13.61
C PHE A 258 -0.52 -15.04 12.26
N LEU A 259 -0.19 -16.33 12.28
CA LEU A 259 -0.10 -17.13 11.04
C LEU A 259 -1.44 -17.19 10.31
N LEU A 260 -2.54 -17.40 11.05
CA LEU A 260 -3.88 -17.36 10.47
C LEU A 260 -4.17 -15.99 9.87
N LEU A 261 -3.79 -14.91 10.55
CA LEU A 261 -3.97 -13.56 10.04
C LEU A 261 -3.12 -13.30 8.80
N ILE A 262 -1.87 -13.78 8.76
CA ILE A 262 -1.02 -13.67 7.57
C ILE A 262 -1.73 -14.27 6.35
N VAL A 263 -2.24 -15.48 6.48
CA VAL A 263 -2.91 -16.18 5.37
C VAL A 263 -4.20 -15.46 4.99
N THR A 264 -5.05 -15.14 5.95
CA THR A 264 -6.35 -14.49 5.67
C THR A 264 -6.19 -13.08 5.10
N TYR A 265 -5.25 -12.31 5.62
CA TYR A 265 -4.92 -10.99 5.08
C TYR A 265 -4.43 -11.11 3.64
N GLY A 266 -3.53 -12.05 3.39
CA GLY A 266 -3.01 -12.32 2.05
C GLY A 266 -4.09 -12.71 1.07
N LEU A 267 -5.03 -13.55 1.47
CA LEU A 267 -6.16 -13.96 0.62
C LEU A 267 -7.03 -12.75 0.23
N ASN A 268 -7.40 -11.91 1.18
CA ASN A 268 -8.25 -10.74 0.91
C ASN A 268 -7.53 -9.70 0.04
N VAL A 269 -6.33 -9.31 0.43
CA VAL A 269 -5.57 -8.27 -0.28
C VAL A 269 -5.07 -8.78 -1.62
N GLY A 270 -4.75 -10.08 -1.72
CA GLY A 270 -4.42 -10.71 -2.99
C GLY A 270 -5.59 -10.67 -3.98
N CYS A 271 -6.81 -10.90 -3.50
CA CYS A 271 -8.02 -10.72 -4.30
C CYS A 271 -8.17 -9.26 -4.77
N PHE A 272 -7.89 -8.30 -3.89
CA PHE A 272 -7.92 -6.88 -4.25
C PHE A 272 -6.90 -6.55 -5.35
N TYR A 273 -5.68 -7.06 -5.25
CA TYR A 273 -4.65 -6.82 -6.26
C TYR A 273 -5.02 -7.45 -7.60
N ALA A 274 -5.55 -8.67 -7.58
CA ALA A 274 -6.02 -9.35 -8.80
C ALA A 274 -7.18 -8.59 -9.45
N LEU A 275 -8.15 -8.17 -8.65
CA LEU A 275 -9.29 -7.38 -9.12
C LEU A 275 -8.82 -6.06 -9.73
N SER A 276 -7.91 -5.35 -9.08
CA SER A 276 -7.37 -4.07 -9.57
C SER A 276 -6.63 -4.24 -10.89
N THR A 277 -5.79 -5.26 -10.98
CA THR A 277 -4.99 -5.52 -12.18
C THR A 277 -5.86 -5.89 -13.38
N LEU A 278 -6.92 -6.67 -13.15
CA LEU A 278 -7.77 -7.22 -14.21
C LEU A 278 -9.05 -6.44 -14.45
N LEU A 279 -9.28 -5.35 -13.70
CA LEU A 279 -10.54 -4.60 -13.75
C LEU A 279 -10.88 -4.08 -15.16
N ASN A 280 -9.92 -3.48 -15.83
CA ASN A 280 -10.12 -2.98 -17.21
C ASN A 280 -10.53 -4.12 -18.14
N ARG A 281 -9.84 -5.26 -18.08
CA ARG A 281 -10.16 -6.42 -18.91
C ARG A 281 -11.58 -6.93 -18.68
N MET A 282 -12.02 -7.00 -17.42
CA MET A 282 -13.37 -7.45 -17.06
C MET A 282 -14.45 -6.49 -17.58
N VAL A 283 -14.24 -5.20 -17.36
CA VAL A 283 -15.24 -4.19 -17.76
C VAL A 283 -15.33 -4.09 -19.28
N ILE A 284 -14.20 -4.07 -19.98
CA ILE A 284 -14.19 -3.96 -21.45
C ILE A 284 -14.80 -5.19 -22.12
N GLN A 285 -14.67 -6.36 -21.52
CA GLN A 285 -15.27 -7.59 -22.07
C GLN A 285 -16.81 -7.52 -22.10
N HIS A 286 -17.42 -6.89 -21.09
CA HIS A 286 -18.88 -6.74 -20.98
C HIS A 286 -19.40 -5.42 -21.54
N TYR A 287 -18.57 -4.37 -21.54
CA TYR A 287 -18.93 -3.02 -21.96
C TYR A 287 -17.85 -2.47 -22.89
N PRO A 288 -17.82 -2.93 -24.17
CA PRO A 288 -16.79 -2.49 -25.12
C PRO A 288 -16.78 -0.98 -25.33
N GLY A 289 -15.60 -0.36 -25.39
CA GLY A 289 -15.45 1.06 -25.60
C GLY A 289 -15.61 1.93 -24.35
N GLU A 290 -15.80 1.32 -23.17
CA GLU A 290 -16.02 2.03 -21.90
C GLU A 290 -14.76 2.11 -21.03
N GLU A 291 -13.59 2.39 -21.63
CA GLU A 291 -12.32 2.48 -20.92
C GLU A 291 -12.34 3.55 -19.84
N VAL A 292 -12.91 4.72 -20.11
CA VAL A 292 -13.03 5.81 -19.14
C VAL A 292 -13.89 5.40 -17.95
N ASN A 293 -15.01 4.71 -18.21
CA ASN A 293 -15.88 4.23 -17.14
C ASN A 293 -15.26 3.09 -16.35
N ALA A 294 -14.45 2.22 -16.99
CA ALA A 294 -13.66 1.22 -16.27
C ALA A 294 -12.68 1.90 -15.28
N GLY A 295 -12.01 2.96 -15.72
CA GLY A 295 -11.17 3.77 -14.85
C GLY A 295 -11.92 4.43 -13.71
N ARG A 296 -13.12 4.95 -13.98
CA ARG A 296 -13.99 5.53 -12.95
C ARG A 296 -14.47 4.51 -11.94
N ILE A 297 -14.73 3.28 -12.36
CA ILE A 297 -15.06 2.17 -11.46
C ILE A 297 -13.90 1.90 -10.52
N GLY A 298 -12.68 1.83 -11.03
CA GLY A 298 -11.47 1.68 -10.22
C GLY A 298 -11.29 2.81 -9.22
N LEU A 299 -11.47 4.05 -9.66
CA LEU A 299 -11.47 5.23 -8.78
C LEU A 299 -12.50 5.10 -7.66
N THR A 300 -13.72 4.66 -7.99
CA THR A 300 -14.79 4.46 -7.02
C THR A 300 -14.43 3.41 -5.99
N ILE A 301 -13.83 2.30 -6.40
CA ILE A 301 -13.35 1.23 -5.50
C ILE A 301 -12.39 1.80 -4.47
N ILE A 302 -11.40 2.56 -4.92
CA ILE A 302 -10.35 3.08 -4.03
C ILE A 302 -10.90 4.16 -3.09
N LEU A 303 -11.67 5.11 -3.60
CA LEU A 303 -12.25 6.18 -2.77
C LEU A 303 -13.23 5.62 -1.73
N SER A 304 -14.06 4.66 -2.10
CA SER A 304 -14.95 3.97 -1.18
C SER A 304 -14.16 3.22 -0.10
N GLY A 305 -13.05 2.59 -0.48
CA GLY A 305 -12.16 1.91 0.44
C GLY A 305 -11.49 2.86 1.45
N MET A 306 -11.11 4.05 1.01
CA MET A 306 -10.58 5.08 1.90
C MET A 306 -11.62 5.50 2.94
N ALA A 307 -12.86 5.72 2.51
CA ALA A 307 -13.97 6.02 3.41
C ALA A 307 -14.24 4.87 4.38
N GLY A 308 -14.23 3.63 3.89
CA GLY A 308 -14.39 2.43 4.71
C GLY A 308 -13.29 2.28 5.76
N ALA A 309 -12.05 2.56 5.40
CA ALA A 309 -10.92 2.53 6.32
C ALA A 309 -11.08 3.56 7.45
N LEU A 310 -11.51 4.78 7.14
CA LEU A 310 -11.74 5.82 8.14
C LEU A 310 -12.86 5.44 9.10
N ILE A 311 -13.99 4.98 8.58
CA ILE A 311 -15.15 4.58 9.40
C ILE A 311 -14.81 3.40 10.29
N SER A 312 -14.15 2.38 9.73
CA SER A 312 -13.73 1.20 10.49
C SER A 312 -12.69 1.54 11.55
N GLY A 313 -11.76 2.44 11.23
CA GLY A 313 -10.76 2.92 12.20
C GLY A 313 -11.41 3.62 13.40
N ILE A 314 -12.38 4.49 13.17
CA ILE A 314 -13.13 5.16 14.23
C ILE A 314 -13.88 4.14 15.07
N TRP A 315 -14.52 3.17 14.43
CA TRP A 315 -15.25 2.09 15.13
C TRP A 315 -14.32 1.28 16.02
N LEU A 316 -13.12 0.90 15.53
CA LEU A 316 -12.13 0.16 16.32
C LEU A 316 -11.61 0.98 17.50
N ASP A 317 -11.36 2.25 17.32
CA ASP A 317 -10.89 3.13 18.38
C ASP A 317 -11.89 3.24 19.54
N ARG A 318 -13.18 3.18 19.22
CA ARG A 318 -14.25 3.26 20.21
C ARG A 318 -14.58 1.92 20.88
N THR A 319 -14.61 0.84 20.11
CA THR A 319 -15.11 -0.45 20.58
C THR A 319 -14.02 -1.44 20.99
N LYS A 320 -12.81 -1.26 20.42
CA LYS A 320 -11.69 -2.22 20.59
C LYS A 320 -12.03 -3.67 20.21
N ALA A 321 -13.05 -3.85 19.38
CA ALA A 321 -13.53 -5.17 18.94
C ALA A 321 -12.80 -5.59 17.65
N TYR A 322 -11.50 -5.90 17.76
CA TYR A 322 -10.64 -6.16 16.59
C TYR A 322 -11.07 -7.40 15.81
N LYS A 323 -11.26 -8.53 16.49
CA LYS A 323 -11.65 -9.78 15.81
C LYS A 323 -13.01 -9.67 15.15
N GLN A 324 -14.01 -9.19 15.88
CA GLN A 324 -15.38 -9.08 15.39
C GLN A 324 -15.45 -8.15 14.20
N THR A 325 -14.77 -7.01 14.24
CA THR A 325 -14.72 -6.04 13.15
C THR A 325 -14.01 -6.62 11.92
N THR A 326 -12.87 -7.28 12.12
CA THR A 326 -12.12 -7.92 11.04
C THR A 326 -12.96 -9.01 10.36
N LEU A 327 -13.62 -9.86 11.14
CA LEU A 327 -14.47 -10.91 10.60
C LEU A 327 -15.67 -10.35 9.84
N ALA A 328 -16.33 -9.31 10.40
CA ALA A 328 -17.49 -8.68 9.76
C ALA A 328 -17.10 -8.05 8.42
N ILE A 329 -15.98 -7.32 8.37
CA ILE A 329 -15.48 -6.72 7.13
C ILE A 329 -15.11 -7.79 6.10
N TYR A 330 -14.51 -8.88 6.55
CA TYR A 330 -14.15 -10.00 5.67
C TYR A 330 -15.38 -10.64 5.04
N ILE A 331 -16.41 -10.90 5.84
CA ILE A 331 -17.68 -11.44 5.35
C ILE A 331 -18.34 -10.48 4.38
N MET A 332 -18.33 -9.19 4.68
CA MET A 332 -18.90 -8.17 3.79
C MET A 332 -18.11 -8.03 2.49
N SER A 333 -16.79 -8.23 2.52
CA SER A 333 -15.96 -8.30 1.30
C SER A 333 -16.37 -9.49 0.43
N LEU A 334 -16.61 -10.64 1.04
CA LEU A 334 -17.10 -11.83 0.34
C LEU A 334 -18.48 -11.58 -0.30
N VAL A 335 -19.40 -11.02 0.46
CA VAL A 335 -20.75 -10.68 -0.05
C VAL A 335 -20.66 -9.67 -1.20
N GLY A 336 -19.83 -8.63 -1.05
CA GLY A 336 -19.61 -7.64 -2.09
C GLY A 336 -19.03 -8.26 -3.36
N MET A 337 -18.07 -9.18 -3.24
CA MET A 337 -17.49 -9.87 -4.39
C MET A 337 -18.52 -10.76 -5.11
N ILE A 338 -19.36 -11.47 -4.37
CA ILE A 338 -20.45 -12.28 -4.94
C ILE A 338 -21.42 -11.39 -5.71
N VAL A 339 -21.87 -10.29 -5.10
CA VAL A 339 -22.80 -9.35 -5.74
C VAL A 339 -22.17 -8.76 -7.00
N TYR A 340 -20.93 -8.33 -6.94
CA TYR A 340 -20.19 -7.81 -8.10
C TYR A 340 -20.12 -8.85 -9.22
N THR A 341 -19.80 -10.10 -8.89
CA THR A 341 -19.69 -11.20 -9.85
C THR A 341 -20.98 -11.39 -10.64
N PHE A 342 -22.13 -11.41 -9.96
CA PHE A 342 -23.40 -11.67 -10.60
C PHE A 342 -24.02 -10.43 -11.27
N THR A 343 -23.57 -9.23 -10.93
CA THR A 343 -24.11 -7.99 -11.51
C THR A 343 -23.27 -7.44 -12.66
N LEU A 344 -22.03 -7.90 -12.83
CA LEU A 344 -21.14 -7.39 -13.88
C LEU A 344 -21.72 -7.58 -15.29
N SER A 345 -22.40 -8.69 -15.54
CA SER A 345 -22.93 -9.07 -16.86
C SER A 345 -24.37 -8.65 -17.11
N LEU A 346 -25.00 -7.88 -16.21
CA LEU A 346 -26.41 -7.49 -16.36
C LEU A 346 -26.67 -6.46 -17.47
N GLY A 347 -25.65 -5.80 -18.00
CA GLY A 347 -25.77 -4.81 -19.04
C GLY A 347 -26.02 -3.38 -18.55
N TYR A 348 -26.04 -3.15 -17.24
CA TYR A 348 -26.23 -1.82 -16.62
C TYR A 348 -24.93 -1.36 -15.96
N LEU A 349 -24.26 -0.42 -16.57
CA LEU A 349 -22.97 0.06 -16.08
C LEU A 349 -23.07 0.72 -14.69
N TRP A 350 -24.17 1.43 -14.41
CA TRP A 350 -24.39 2.06 -13.10
C TRP A 350 -24.47 1.04 -11.97
N VAL A 351 -25.00 -0.15 -12.24
CA VAL A 351 -25.05 -1.25 -11.26
C VAL A 351 -23.64 -1.72 -10.93
N VAL A 352 -22.75 -1.79 -11.93
CA VAL A 352 -21.34 -2.14 -11.73
C VAL A 352 -20.65 -1.11 -10.84
N PHE A 353 -20.92 0.20 -11.04
CA PHE A 353 -20.40 1.26 -10.17
C PHE A 353 -20.81 1.04 -8.71
N VAL A 354 -22.07 0.79 -8.46
CA VAL A 354 -22.61 0.62 -7.11
C VAL A 354 -22.03 -0.62 -6.44
N THR A 355 -22.02 -1.76 -7.13
CA THR A 355 -21.54 -3.02 -6.57
C THR A 355 -20.04 -3.01 -6.37
N ALA A 356 -19.27 -2.44 -7.29
CA ALA A 356 -17.83 -2.27 -7.15
C ALA A 356 -17.49 -1.29 -6.01
N GLY A 357 -18.26 -0.22 -5.85
CA GLY A 357 -18.11 0.72 -4.74
C GLY A 357 -18.32 0.05 -3.37
N MET A 358 -19.37 -0.74 -3.24
CA MET A 358 -19.62 -1.53 -2.02
C MET A 358 -18.48 -2.51 -1.73
N LEU A 359 -18.04 -3.22 -2.76
CA LEU A 359 -16.94 -4.16 -2.65
C LEU A 359 -15.66 -3.44 -2.18
N GLY A 360 -15.34 -2.31 -2.79
CA GLY A 360 -14.17 -1.51 -2.45
C GLY A 360 -14.23 -0.96 -1.02
N PHE A 361 -15.41 -0.54 -0.57
CA PHE A 361 -15.60 -0.04 0.79
C PHE A 361 -15.12 -1.05 1.84
N PHE A 362 -15.45 -2.31 1.68
CA PHE A 362 -15.07 -3.35 2.60
C PHE A 362 -13.69 -3.95 2.29
N MET A 363 -13.42 -4.32 1.06
CA MET A 363 -12.19 -5.01 0.67
C MET A 363 -10.96 -4.10 0.78
N THR A 364 -11.03 -2.88 0.27
CA THR A 364 -9.93 -1.91 0.37
C THR A 364 -9.85 -1.33 1.77
N GLY A 365 -10.96 -1.12 2.43
CA GLY A 365 -11.03 -0.68 3.81
C GLY A 365 -10.48 -1.69 4.83
N TYR A 366 -10.38 -2.95 4.45
CA TYR A 366 -9.79 -4.01 5.28
C TYR A 366 -8.29 -3.83 5.50
N LEU A 367 -7.57 -3.20 4.59
CA LEU A 367 -6.11 -3.08 4.62
C LEU A 367 -5.57 -2.56 5.97
N PRO A 368 -5.96 -1.36 6.45
CA PRO A 368 -5.46 -0.86 7.71
C PRO A 368 -5.98 -1.67 8.92
N ILE A 369 -7.17 -2.24 8.83
CA ILE A 369 -7.76 -3.06 9.89
C ILE A 369 -6.92 -4.31 10.13
N GLY A 370 -6.44 -4.95 9.06
CA GLY A 370 -5.54 -6.09 9.15
C GLY A 370 -4.23 -5.75 9.85
N PHE A 371 -3.66 -4.60 9.54
CA PHE A 371 -2.43 -4.13 10.20
C PHE A 371 -2.64 -3.86 11.69
N GLU A 372 -3.75 -3.22 12.05
CA GLU A 372 -4.08 -2.95 13.45
C GLU A 372 -4.28 -4.24 14.25
N PHE A 373 -4.99 -5.20 13.68
CA PHE A 373 -5.18 -6.51 14.32
C PHE A 373 -3.85 -7.26 14.49
N ALA A 374 -2.99 -7.19 13.47
CA ALA A 374 -1.65 -7.78 13.55
C ALA A 374 -0.84 -7.16 14.70
N ALA A 375 -0.87 -5.83 14.83
CA ALA A 375 -0.18 -5.13 15.91
C ALA A 375 -0.68 -5.57 17.28
N GLU A 376 -1.99 -5.81 17.43
CA GLU A 376 -2.58 -6.32 18.68
C GLU A 376 -2.14 -7.76 18.99
N LEU A 377 -2.12 -8.62 17.98
CA LEU A 377 -1.78 -10.05 18.17
C LEU A 377 -0.29 -10.28 18.42
N THR A 378 0.57 -9.38 17.97
CA THR A 378 2.02 -9.59 17.96
C THR A 378 2.78 -8.72 18.95
N TYR A 379 2.09 -7.91 19.77
CA TYR A 379 2.76 -7.13 20.80
C TYR A 379 3.66 -8.04 21.68
N PRO A 380 4.88 -7.70 22.03
CA PRO A 380 5.60 -6.43 21.84
C PRO A 380 6.50 -6.36 20.58
N GLU A 381 6.30 -7.22 19.59
CA GLU A 381 7.11 -7.22 18.38
C GLU A 381 6.92 -5.93 17.57
N SER A 382 7.92 -5.60 16.73
CA SER A 382 7.86 -4.43 15.86
C SER A 382 6.67 -4.47 14.92
N GLU A 383 5.89 -3.40 14.87
CA GLU A 383 4.78 -3.25 13.92
C GLU A 383 5.27 -3.30 12.46
N GLY A 384 6.47 -2.78 12.19
CA GLY A 384 7.07 -2.82 10.87
C GLY A 384 7.37 -4.24 10.40
N THR A 385 7.82 -5.12 11.29
CA THR A 385 8.10 -6.52 10.95
C THR A 385 6.81 -7.29 10.68
N SER A 386 5.80 -7.15 11.54
CA SER A 386 4.52 -7.85 11.36
C SER A 386 3.78 -7.38 10.12
N SER A 387 3.71 -6.07 9.88
CA SER A 387 3.07 -5.54 8.67
C SER A 387 3.85 -5.90 7.40
N GLY A 388 5.17 -5.97 7.46
CA GLY A 388 6.00 -6.48 6.36
C GLY A 388 5.65 -7.90 5.96
N LEU A 389 5.46 -8.79 6.95
CA LEU A 389 5.04 -10.17 6.69
C LEU A 389 3.64 -10.26 6.11
N LEU A 390 2.71 -9.43 6.56
CA LEU A 390 1.38 -9.32 5.96
C LEU A 390 1.46 -8.89 4.49
N ASN A 391 2.29 -7.91 4.19
CA ASN A 391 2.49 -7.43 2.81
C ASN A 391 3.10 -8.49 1.91
N VAL A 392 4.06 -9.26 2.42
CA VAL A 392 4.65 -10.39 1.65
C VAL A 392 3.57 -11.41 1.30
N SER A 393 2.73 -11.79 2.26
CA SER A 393 1.61 -12.69 2.01
C SER A 393 0.66 -12.14 0.96
N ALA A 394 0.30 -10.85 1.06
CA ALA A 394 -0.55 -10.17 0.08
C ALA A 394 0.05 -10.20 -1.33
N GLN A 395 1.35 -9.99 -1.46
CA GLN A 395 2.03 -10.02 -2.75
C GLN A 395 2.04 -11.44 -3.34
N ILE A 396 2.32 -12.46 -2.53
CA ILE A 396 2.33 -13.87 -2.99
C ILE A 396 0.94 -14.25 -3.51
N PHE A 397 -0.11 -14.01 -2.73
CA PHE A 397 -1.47 -14.32 -3.15
C PHE A 397 -1.94 -13.44 -4.30
N GLY A 398 -1.49 -12.19 -4.35
CA GLY A 398 -1.77 -11.28 -5.46
C GLY A 398 -1.28 -11.82 -6.79
N ILE A 399 -0.03 -12.33 -6.84
CA ILE A 399 0.52 -12.98 -8.03
C ILE A 399 -0.29 -14.22 -8.40
N ALA A 400 -0.50 -15.12 -7.44
CA ALA A 400 -1.22 -16.36 -7.66
C ALA A 400 -2.64 -16.12 -8.19
N PHE A 401 -3.36 -15.18 -7.58
CA PHE A 401 -4.73 -14.87 -7.95
C PHE A 401 -4.83 -14.13 -9.27
N THR A 402 -3.91 -13.23 -9.57
CA THR A 402 -3.87 -12.53 -10.86
C THR A 402 -3.66 -13.52 -11.99
N ILE A 403 -2.70 -14.44 -11.86
CA ILE A 403 -2.46 -15.48 -12.85
C ILE A 403 -3.67 -16.41 -12.95
N GLY A 404 -4.15 -16.93 -11.83
CA GLY A 404 -5.28 -17.86 -11.80
C GLY A 404 -6.56 -17.27 -12.34
N GLN A 405 -6.93 -16.09 -11.88
CA GLN A 405 -8.14 -15.39 -12.36
C GLN A 405 -8.02 -15.02 -13.84
N GLY A 406 -6.85 -14.53 -14.27
CA GLY A 406 -6.63 -14.16 -15.66
C GLY A 406 -6.75 -15.35 -16.59
N GLN A 407 -6.16 -16.50 -16.26
CA GLN A 407 -6.27 -17.72 -17.06
C GLN A 407 -7.69 -18.27 -17.08
N ILE A 408 -8.38 -18.30 -15.94
CA ILE A 408 -9.78 -18.75 -15.86
C ILE A 408 -10.67 -17.81 -16.67
N MET A 409 -10.45 -16.52 -16.59
CA MET A 409 -11.22 -15.52 -17.32
C MET A 409 -11.03 -15.68 -18.83
N ASP A 410 -9.83 -15.97 -19.30
CA ASP A 410 -9.51 -16.15 -20.71
C ASP A 410 -10.18 -17.41 -21.30
N HIS A 411 -10.30 -18.47 -20.48
CA HIS A 411 -10.83 -19.77 -20.94
C HIS A 411 -12.31 -19.98 -20.62
N PHE A 412 -12.81 -19.43 -19.50
CA PHE A 412 -14.16 -19.70 -18.99
C PHE A 412 -15.01 -18.44 -18.76
N GLY A 413 -14.48 -17.25 -19.00
CA GLY A 413 -15.17 -15.99 -18.84
C GLY A 413 -14.97 -15.32 -17.47
N THR A 414 -15.43 -14.07 -17.38
CA THR A 414 -15.24 -13.22 -16.19
C THR A 414 -15.95 -13.76 -14.96
N LYS A 415 -17.15 -14.34 -15.14
CA LYS A 415 -17.92 -14.90 -14.03
C LYS A 415 -17.15 -16.03 -13.32
N ALA A 416 -16.55 -16.94 -14.09
CA ALA A 416 -15.75 -18.03 -13.55
C ALA A 416 -14.51 -17.51 -12.81
N GLY A 417 -13.82 -16.51 -13.35
CA GLY A 417 -12.66 -15.88 -12.70
C GLY A 417 -13.04 -15.21 -11.38
N ASN A 418 -14.14 -14.50 -11.35
CA ASN A 418 -14.63 -13.86 -10.14
C ASN A 418 -15.10 -14.87 -9.08
N LEU A 419 -15.74 -15.96 -9.50
CA LEU A 419 -16.13 -17.04 -8.58
C LEU A 419 -14.90 -17.73 -7.98
N PHE A 420 -13.82 -17.83 -8.72
CA PHE A 420 -12.53 -18.30 -8.20
C PHE A 420 -12.06 -17.44 -7.02
N LEU A 421 -12.12 -16.12 -7.14
CA LEU A 421 -11.81 -15.20 -6.04
C LEU A 421 -12.80 -15.33 -4.88
N CYS A 422 -14.09 -15.49 -5.17
CA CYS A 422 -15.12 -15.69 -4.14
C CYS A 422 -14.84 -16.92 -3.28
N SER A 423 -14.39 -18.03 -3.89
CA SER A 423 -14.09 -19.24 -3.14
C SER A 423 -12.93 -19.06 -2.17
N PHE A 424 -11.89 -18.31 -2.56
CA PHE A 424 -10.78 -17.99 -1.67
C PHE A 424 -11.16 -16.99 -0.58
N LEU A 425 -12.02 -16.02 -0.88
CA LEU A 425 -12.56 -15.12 0.14
C LEU A 425 -13.41 -15.88 1.17
N PHE A 426 -14.19 -16.85 0.74
CA PHE A 426 -14.94 -17.72 1.63
C PHE A 426 -14.01 -18.51 2.56
N LEU A 427 -12.98 -19.11 2.01
CA LEU A 427 -11.96 -19.81 2.80
C LEU A 427 -11.31 -18.87 3.82
N GLY A 428 -10.95 -17.66 3.39
CA GLY A 428 -10.37 -16.66 4.26
C GLY A 428 -11.32 -16.22 5.39
N ALA A 429 -12.60 -16.07 5.10
CA ALA A 429 -13.61 -15.73 6.12
C ALA A 429 -13.74 -16.84 7.16
N VAL A 430 -13.76 -18.10 6.74
CA VAL A 430 -13.79 -19.25 7.65
C VAL A 430 -12.54 -19.28 8.53
N MET A 431 -11.36 -19.09 7.94
CA MET A 431 -10.10 -19.06 8.70
C MET A 431 -10.04 -17.87 9.66
N THR A 432 -10.58 -16.72 9.29
CA THR A 432 -10.65 -15.55 10.17
C THR A 432 -11.49 -15.83 11.42
N ALA A 433 -12.55 -16.60 11.28
CA ALA A 433 -13.38 -16.99 12.42
C ALA A 433 -12.63 -17.82 13.46
N PHE A 434 -11.57 -18.53 13.06
CA PHE A 434 -10.74 -19.33 13.95
C PHE A 434 -9.62 -18.54 14.64
N ILE A 435 -9.38 -17.29 14.27
CA ILE A 435 -8.39 -16.45 14.94
C ILE A 435 -8.93 -16.09 16.33
N LYS A 436 -8.15 -16.39 17.36
CA LYS A 436 -8.51 -16.04 18.73
C LYS A 436 -8.23 -14.56 18.99
N ALA A 437 -9.10 -13.90 19.74
CA ALA A 437 -8.95 -12.49 20.11
C ALA A 437 -7.92 -12.33 21.24
N ASP A 438 -6.67 -12.66 20.98
CA ASP A 438 -5.56 -12.50 21.92
C ASP A 438 -5.00 -11.07 21.78
N LEU A 439 -5.63 -10.10 22.44
CA LEU A 439 -5.31 -8.68 22.32
C LEU A 439 -4.18 -8.29 23.28
N ARG A 440 -2.96 -8.70 22.97
CA ARG A 440 -1.79 -8.53 23.85
C ARG A 440 -1.47 -7.05 24.12
N ARG A 441 -1.60 -6.18 23.10
CA ARG A 441 -1.35 -4.74 23.26
C ARG A 441 -2.37 -4.11 24.21
N GLN A 442 -3.64 -4.50 24.12
CA GLN A 442 -4.69 -4.03 25.02
C GLN A 442 -4.46 -4.48 26.45
N GLN A 443 -4.07 -5.72 26.65
CA GLN A 443 -3.73 -6.24 27.97
C GLN A 443 -2.55 -5.50 28.59
N ALA A 444 -1.50 -5.20 27.82
CA ALA A 444 -0.36 -4.43 28.28
C ALA A 444 -0.75 -3.00 28.68
N ASN A 445 -1.62 -2.34 27.91
CA ASN A 445 -2.11 -0.99 28.21
C ASN A 445 -2.94 -0.99 29.53
N LEU A 446 -3.79 -1.99 29.74
CA LEU A 446 -4.58 -2.12 30.96
C LEU A 446 -3.70 -2.37 32.19
N GLU A 447 -2.67 -3.18 32.08
CA GLU A 447 -1.70 -3.41 33.15
C GLU A 447 -0.94 -2.14 33.51
N ASN A 448 -0.54 -1.33 32.51
CA ASN A 448 0.14 -0.07 32.75
C ASN A 448 -0.76 0.99 33.41
N GLU A 449 -2.06 0.98 33.15
CA GLU A 449 -3.02 1.88 33.80
C GLU A 449 -3.28 1.50 35.27
N GLN A 450 -3.09 0.23 35.64
CA GLN A 450 -3.26 -0.25 37.01
C GLN A 450 -2.03 -0.05 37.90
N THR A 451 -0.87 0.21 37.32
CA THR A 451 0.37 0.53 38.03
C THR A 451 0.65 2.01 38.04
#